data_81bea86a4c54edbb76091713d9b9d50c
#
_entry.id   81bea86a4c54edbb76091713d9b9d50c
#
_cell.length_a   1.000
_cell.length_b   1.000
_cell.length_c   1.000
_cell.angle_alpha   90.00
_cell.angle_beta   90.00
_cell.angle_gamma   90.00
#
_symmetry.space_group_name_H-M   'P 1'
#
loop_
_entity.id
_entity.type
_entity.pdbx_description
1 polymer ?
#
loop_
_entity_poly.entity_id
_entity_poly.type
_entity_poly.pdbx_seq_one_letter_code
_entity_poly.pdbx_strand_id
1 'polypeptide(L)'
;MPARYRLRFDGDQVVRALRPAAARGGFLAAEYVLGETQAVVPLDEAALSRSGTASVDEATLTSAVSYDTPYAVRQHEQLDFQHAPGRQAKYVEQPLNDARQQVAAIVAAELRRALR
;
A
#
# COMPACT_ATOMS: atom_id res chain seq x y z
N MET A 1 -30.70 -18.58 41.07
CA MET A 1 -30.50 -17.23 40.53
C MET A 1 -29.65 -17.29 39.28
N PRO A 2 -30.16 -16.81 38.16
CA PRO A 2 -29.32 -16.74 36.98
C PRO A 2 -28.22 -15.69 37.19
N ALA A 3 -27.02 -16.02 36.78
CA ALA A 3 -25.92 -15.08 36.75
C ALA A 3 -26.14 -14.09 35.60
N ARG A 4 -25.80 -12.84 35.84
CA ARG A 4 -25.96 -11.79 34.86
C ARG A 4 -24.57 -11.23 34.54
N TYR A 5 -24.23 -11.21 33.26
CA TYR A 5 -22.94 -10.70 32.79
C TYR A 5 -23.18 -9.47 31.91
N ARG A 6 -22.32 -8.49 32.06
CA ARG A 6 -22.38 -7.30 31.22
C ARG A 6 -21.01 -7.04 30.64
N LEU A 7 -20.95 -6.99 29.31
CA LEU A 7 -19.76 -6.58 28.59
C LEU A 7 -19.89 -5.11 28.24
N ARG A 8 -18.93 -4.31 28.69
CA ARG A 8 -18.81 -2.93 28.25
C ARG A 8 -17.73 -2.80 27.22
N PHE A 9 -18.04 -2.13 26.14
CA PHE A 9 -17.14 -1.97 25.02
C PHE A 9 -17.26 -0.55 24.47
N ASP A 10 -16.17 0.23 24.56
CA ASP A 10 -16.13 1.58 24.00
C ASP A 10 -15.59 1.51 22.58
N GLY A 11 -16.50 1.38 21.61
CA GLY A 11 -16.13 1.25 20.21
C GLY A 11 -15.47 2.51 19.66
N ASP A 12 -15.89 3.70 20.14
CA ASP A 12 -15.28 4.94 19.68
C ASP A 12 -13.83 5.06 20.10
N GLN A 13 -13.50 4.64 21.30
CA GLN A 13 -12.13 4.64 21.78
C GLN A 13 -11.26 3.69 20.97
N VAL A 14 -11.79 2.50 20.66
CA VAL A 14 -11.08 1.53 19.84
C VAL A 14 -10.85 2.08 18.44
N VAL A 15 -11.85 2.69 17.84
CA VAL A 15 -11.72 3.29 16.51
C VAL A 15 -10.66 4.39 16.52
N ARG A 16 -10.67 5.26 17.54
CA ARG A 16 -9.66 6.31 17.65
C ARG A 16 -8.25 5.76 17.75
N ALA A 17 -8.08 4.64 18.44
CA ALA A 17 -6.76 4.00 18.55
C ALA A 17 -6.34 3.33 17.26
N LEU A 18 -7.29 2.73 16.52
CA LEU A 18 -7.00 1.97 15.32
C LEU A 18 -6.77 2.84 14.09
N ARG A 19 -7.39 4.02 13.99
CA ARG A 19 -7.24 4.85 12.79
C ARG A 19 -5.79 5.25 12.51
N PRO A 20 -5.02 5.79 13.48
CA PRO A 20 -3.62 6.09 13.22
C PRO A 20 -2.80 4.85 12.87
N ALA A 21 -3.11 3.71 13.50
CA ALA A 21 -2.41 2.47 13.22
C ALA A 21 -2.72 1.97 11.81
N ALA A 22 -3.96 2.11 11.36
CA ALA A 22 -4.35 1.77 9.99
C ALA A 22 -3.63 2.65 8.97
N ALA A 23 -3.50 3.95 9.28
CA ALA A 23 -2.77 4.86 8.40
C ALA A 23 -1.30 4.48 8.30
N ARG A 24 -0.65 4.18 9.44
CA ARG A 24 0.74 3.73 9.44
C ARG A 24 0.91 2.43 8.67
N GLY A 25 0.01 1.47 8.92
CA GLY A 25 0.04 0.18 8.24
C GLY A 25 -0.14 0.34 6.73
N GLY A 26 -1.08 1.20 6.32
CA GLY A 26 -1.30 1.48 4.91
C GLY A 26 -0.08 2.12 4.25
N PHE A 27 0.58 3.06 4.94
CA PHE A 27 1.78 3.68 4.41
C PHE A 27 2.93 2.67 4.28
N LEU A 28 3.16 1.85 5.30
CA LEU A 28 4.19 0.82 5.25
C LEU A 28 3.91 -0.20 4.15
N ALA A 29 2.66 -0.57 3.96
CA ALA A 29 2.26 -1.47 2.89
C ALA A 29 2.51 -0.84 1.52
N ALA A 30 2.20 0.47 1.37
CA ALA A 30 2.47 1.18 0.13
C ALA A 30 3.96 1.25 -0.15
N GLU A 31 4.81 1.45 0.87
CA GLU A 31 6.25 1.42 0.70
C GLU A 31 6.75 0.04 0.26
N TYR A 32 6.16 -1.02 0.81
CA TYR A 32 6.50 -2.37 0.38
C TYR A 32 6.17 -2.57 -1.10
N VAL A 33 4.97 -2.18 -1.52
CA VAL A 33 4.55 -2.28 -2.93
C VAL A 33 5.45 -1.41 -3.81
N LEU A 34 5.80 -0.21 -3.36
CA LEU A 34 6.71 0.66 -4.11
C LEU A 34 8.05 -0.04 -4.36
N GLY A 35 8.59 -0.72 -3.35
CA GLY A 35 9.82 -1.49 -3.50
C GLY A 35 9.68 -2.57 -4.56
N GLU A 36 8.56 -3.27 -4.58
CA GLU A 36 8.29 -4.31 -5.58
C GLU A 36 8.13 -3.71 -6.98
N THR A 37 7.46 -2.54 -7.10
CA THR A 37 7.31 -1.89 -8.41
C THR A 37 8.64 -1.37 -8.93
N GLN A 38 9.54 -0.91 -8.06
CA GLN A 38 10.87 -0.45 -8.49
C GLN A 38 11.66 -1.56 -9.16
N ALA A 39 11.39 -2.82 -8.83
CA ALA A 39 12.06 -3.95 -9.46
C ALA A 39 11.63 -4.19 -10.91
N VAL A 40 10.46 -3.68 -11.31
CA VAL A 40 9.91 -3.94 -12.66
C VAL A 40 9.68 -2.67 -13.48
N VAL A 41 9.90 -1.48 -12.90
CA VAL A 41 9.77 -0.24 -13.66
C VAL A 41 10.86 -0.18 -14.75
N PRO A 42 10.57 0.42 -15.93
CA PRO A 42 11.54 0.49 -17.01
C PRO A 42 12.85 1.16 -16.60
N LEU A 43 13.97 0.48 -16.84
CA LEU A 43 15.30 0.94 -16.40
C LEU A 43 15.81 2.15 -17.17
N ASP A 44 15.39 2.32 -18.42
CA ASP A 44 15.83 3.44 -19.25
C ASP A 44 15.14 4.76 -18.87
N GLU A 45 14.24 4.71 -17.90
CA GLU A 45 13.49 5.86 -17.42
C GLU A 45 13.86 6.20 -15.98
N ALA A 46 15.08 6.68 -15.78
CA ALA A 46 15.56 7.00 -14.43
C ALA A 46 14.67 8.01 -13.71
N ALA A 47 14.18 9.03 -14.46
CA ALA A 47 13.28 10.03 -13.88
C ALA A 47 11.96 9.38 -13.44
N LEU A 48 11.43 8.43 -14.22
CA LEU A 48 10.25 7.68 -13.87
C LEU A 48 10.46 6.90 -12.58
N SER A 49 11.57 6.15 -12.50
CA SER A 49 11.87 5.36 -11.31
C SER A 49 11.97 6.25 -10.06
N ARG A 50 12.62 7.41 -10.18
CA ARG A 50 12.78 8.33 -9.04
C ARG A 50 11.50 9.04 -8.65
N SER A 51 10.50 9.08 -9.53
CA SER A 51 9.22 9.73 -9.22
C SER A 51 8.30 8.86 -8.39
N GLY A 52 8.66 7.60 -8.15
CA GLY A 52 7.83 6.70 -7.36
C GLY A 52 7.65 7.19 -5.94
N THR A 53 6.42 7.20 -5.47
CA THR A 53 6.07 7.72 -4.16
C THR A 53 4.99 6.87 -3.52
N ALA A 54 5.19 6.55 -2.25
CA ALA A 54 4.16 5.96 -1.40
C ALA A 54 3.47 7.08 -0.62
N SER A 55 2.16 6.99 -0.49
CA SER A 55 1.39 8.01 0.22
C SER A 55 0.22 7.38 0.95
N VAL A 56 -0.33 8.13 1.91
CA VAL A 56 -1.55 7.74 2.61
C VAL A 56 -2.41 8.98 2.84
N ASP A 57 -3.70 8.82 2.61
CA ASP A 57 -4.72 9.80 3.00
C ASP A 57 -5.35 9.30 4.28
N GLU A 58 -5.04 9.97 5.40
CA GLU A 58 -5.49 9.53 6.71
C GLU A 58 -7.00 9.69 6.88
N ALA A 59 -7.61 10.65 6.19
CA ALA A 59 -9.05 10.88 6.30
C ALA A 59 -9.85 9.73 5.73
N THR A 60 -9.41 9.19 4.58
CA THR A 60 -10.10 8.09 3.90
C THR A 60 -9.47 6.74 4.15
N LEU A 61 -8.29 6.70 4.81
CA LEU A 61 -7.48 5.50 5.01
C LEU A 61 -7.14 4.83 3.68
N THR A 62 -6.86 5.65 2.67
CA THR A 62 -6.47 5.19 1.34
C THR A 62 -4.97 5.33 1.19
N SER A 63 -4.31 4.25 0.82
CA SER A 63 -2.86 4.25 0.55
C SER A 63 -2.65 4.08 -0.94
N ALA A 64 -1.57 4.69 -1.45
CA ALA A 64 -1.32 4.69 -2.88
C ALA A 64 0.17 4.64 -3.18
N VAL A 65 0.49 4.05 -4.33
CA VAL A 65 1.80 4.16 -4.97
C VAL A 65 1.58 4.91 -6.26
N SER A 66 2.36 5.95 -6.49
CA SER A 66 2.20 6.78 -7.69
C SER A 66 3.55 7.10 -8.32
N TYR A 67 3.51 7.38 -9.62
CA TYR A 67 4.63 7.82 -10.41
C TYR A 67 4.19 9.09 -11.14
N ASP A 68 4.85 10.22 -10.87
CA ASP A 68 4.33 11.55 -11.17
C ASP A 68 4.86 12.18 -12.44
N THR A 69 5.49 11.44 -13.33
CA THR A 69 5.91 12.00 -14.61
C THR A 69 4.81 11.80 -15.65
N PRO A 70 4.65 12.73 -16.61
CA PRO A 70 3.68 12.51 -17.69
C PRO A 70 3.95 11.25 -18.49
N TYR A 71 5.19 10.81 -18.54
CA TYR A 71 5.60 9.61 -19.26
C TYR A 71 5.18 8.33 -18.51
N ALA A 72 4.98 8.41 -17.21
CA ALA A 72 4.66 7.24 -16.38
C ALA A 72 3.36 6.57 -16.83
N VAL A 73 2.32 7.35 -17.14
CA VAL A 73 1.03 6.81 -17.56
C VAL A 73 1.20 6.05 -18.88
N ARG A 74 1.96 6.60 -19.81
CA ARG A 74 2.21 5.95 -21.10
C ARG A 74 2.94 4.63 -20.92
N GLN A 75 3.99 4.60 -20.10
CA GLN A 75 4.75 3.39 -19.82
C GLN A 75 3.88 2.31 -19.18
N HIS A 76 3.01 2.70 -18.28
CA HIS A 76 2.14 1.77 -17.57
C HIS A 76 1.10 1.15 -18.50
N GLU A 77 0.55 1.94 -19.43
CA GLU A 77 -0.54 1.49 -20.30
C GLU A 77 -0.08 0.87 -21.61
N GLN A 78 1.13 1.16 -22.09
CA GLN A 78 1.62 0.68 -23.39
C GLN A 78 2.29 -0.66 -23.25
N LEU A 79 1.57 -1.71 -23.59
CA LEU A 79 2.05 -3.07 -23.48
C LEU A 79 3.03 -3.46 -24.59
N ASP A 80 3.06 -2.69 -25.69
CA ASP A 80 3.92 -2.94 -26.83
C ASP A 80 5.28 -2.24 -26.76
N PHE A 81 5.52 -1.43 -25.72
CA PHE A 81 6.83 -0.84 -25.50
C PHE A 81 7.84 -1.92 -25.13
N GLN A 82 9.07 -1.78 -25.62
CA GLN A 82 10.14 -2.67 -25.24
C GLN A 82 10.70 -2.27 -23.87
N HIS A 83 10.90 -3.27 -23.03
CA HIS A 83 11.43 -3.08 -21.69
C HIS A 83 12.67 -3.97 -21.49
N ALA A 84 13.53 -3.57 -20.55
CA ALA A 84 14.67 -4.40 -20.15
C ALA A 84 14.17 -5.75 -19.60
N PRO A 85 14.99 -6.80 -19.68
CA PRO A 85 14.59 -8.10 -19.11
C PRO A 85 14.18 -7.97 -17.64
N GLY A 86 13.05 -8.57 -17.28
CA GLY A 86 12.48 -8.50 -15.95
C GLY A 86 11.65 -7.26 -15.69
N ARG A 87 11.59 -6.32 -16.64
CA ARG A 87 10.76 -5.13 -16.54
C ARG A 87 9.55 -5.31 -17.44
N GLN A 88 8.46 -4.62 -17.12
CA GLN A 88 7.21 -4.84 -17.85
C GLN A 88 6.34 -3.60 -17.83
N ALA A 89 5.41 -3.50 -18.80
CA ALA A 89 4.32 -2.54 -18.74
C ALA A 89 3.39 -2.92 -17.60
N LYS A 90 2.57 -1.96 -17.17
CA LYS A 90 1.66 -2.13 -16.03
C LYS A 90 2.41 -2.57 -14.76
N TYR A 91 3.55 -1.96 -14.57
CA TYR A 91 4.49 -2.34 -13.52
C TYR A 91 3.97 -2.08 -12.10
N VAL A 92 2.86 -1.36 -11.94
CA VAL A 92 2.23 -1.16 -10.63
C VAL A 92 1.20 -2.25 -10.35
N GLU A 93 0.44 -2.66 -11.35
CA GLU A 93 -0.69 -3.59 -11.16
C GLU A 93 -0.23 -4.97 -10.69
N GLN A 94 0.78 -5.54 -11.35
CA GLN A 94 1.19 -6.90 -11.02
C GLN A 94 1.83 -7.00 -9.64
N PRO A 95 2.80 -6.15 -9.26
CA PRO A 95 3.33 -6.19 -7.90
C PRO A 95 2.26 -5.95 -6.83
N LEU A 96 1.29 -5.07 -7.08
CA LEU A 96 0.21 -4.84 -6.15
C LEU A 96 -0.63 -6.10 -5.95
N ASN A 97 -0.99 -6.77 -7.05
CA ASN A 97 -1.77 -8.01 -6.97
C ASN A 97 -0.99 -9.13 -6.27
N ASP A 98 0.31 -9.26 -6.57
CA ASP A 98 1.16 -10.29 -5.98
C ASP A 98 1.42 -10.06 -4.50
N ALA A 99 1.33 -8.81 -4.05
CA ALA A 99 1.66 -8.42 -2.68
C ALA A 99 0.46 -8.42 -1.73
N ARG A 100 -0.70 -8.87 -2.16
CA ARG A 100 -1.93 -8.76 -1.35
C ARG A 100 -1.79 -9.34 0.05
N GLN A 101 -1.18 -10.53 0.16
CA GLN A 101 -1.02 -11.18 1.46
C GLN A 101 -0.04 -10.41 2.34
N GLN A 102 1.05 -9.92 1.77
CA GLN A 102 2.04 -9.14 2.49
C GLN A 102 1.46 -7.81 2.97
N VAL A 103 0.68 -7.14 2.12
CA VAL A 103 -0.01 -5.90 2.49
C VAL A 103 -0.94 -6.15 3.67
N ALA A 104 -1.76 -7.19 3.60
CA ALA A 104 -2.67 -7.54 4.69
C ALA A 104 -1.91 -7.83 5.99
N ALA A 105 -0.78 -8.53 5.89
CA ALA A 105 0.03 -8.87 7.06
C ALA A 105 0.66 -7.62 7.68
N ILE A 106 1.14 -6.69 6.88
CA ILE A 106 1.73 -5.43 7.35
C ILE A 106 0.69 -4.60 8.09
N VAL A 107 -0.47 -4.41 7.50
CA VAL A 107 -1.55 -3.64 8.12
C VAL A 107 -2.01 -4.32 9.41
N ALA A 108 -2.20 -5.64 9.38
CA ALA A 108 -2.63 -6.40 10.56
C ALA A 108 -1.64 -6.28 11.70
N ALA A 109 -0.34 -6.29 11.41
CA ALA A 109 0.71 -6.14 12.44
C ALA A 109 0.61 -4.79 13.14
N GLU A 110 0.39 -3.71 12.39
CA GLU A 110 0.23 -2.38 12.98
C GLU A 110 -1.03 -2.28 13.82
N LEU A 111 -2.14 -2.88 13.36
CA LEU A 111 -3.38 -2.88 14.12
C LEU A 111 -3.22 -3.66 15.42
N ARG A 112 -2.59 -4.83 15.39
CA ARG A 112 -2.33 -5.61 16.60
C ARG A 112 -1.48 -4.83 17.60
N ARG A 113 -0.49 -4.11 17.10
CA ARG A 113 0.38 -3.31 17.97
C ARG A 113 -0.39 -2.22 18.68
N ALA A 114 -1.36 -1.61 18.03
CA ALA A 114 -2.20 -0.57 18.61
C ALA A 114 -3.16 -1.08 19.68
N LEU A 115 -3.44 -2.39 19.67
CA LEU A 115 -4.37 -3.02 20.61
C LEU A 115 -3.70 -3.58 21.86
N ARG A 116 -2.39 -3.46 21.97
CA ARG A 116 -1.66 -3.93 23.15
C ARG A 116 -1.83 -3.02 24.35
#